data_3f992fb29165908719f67878043688c6
#
_entry.id   3f992fb29165908719f67878043688c6
#
_cell.length_a   1.000
_cell.length_b   1.000
_cell.length_c   1.000
_cell.angle_alpha   90.00
_cell.angle_beta   90.00
_cell.angle_gamma   90.00
#
_symmetry.space_group_name_H-M   'P 1'
#
loop_
_entity.id
_entity.type
_entity.pdbx_description
1 polymer ?
#
loop_
_entity_poly.entity_id
_entity_poly.type
_entity_poly.pdbx_seq_one_letter_code
_entity_poly.pdbx_strand_id
1 'polypeptide(L)'
;MVVAVIWVASLGRSRTSPISARRWALAGVACLVLAHALFWLLVDPVNQAFAGWTPAAVPADWARLRDQWEFTHAARAGLFLLSFCALVAFVLGGRAGVAGRGETTG
;
A
#
# COMPACT_ATOMS: atom_id res chain seq x y z
N MET A 1 0.76 6.28 7.44
CA MET A 1 1.52 5.78 6.29
C MET A 1 3.03 6.05 6.39
N VAL A 2 3.47 7.26 6.72
CA VAL A 2 4.90 7.58 6.90
C VAL A 2 5.56 6.68 7.96
N VAL A 3 4.89 6.45 9.10
CA VAL A 3 5.38 5.58 10.16
C VAL A 3 5.58 4.13 9.66
N ALA A 4 4.63 3.62 8.87
CA ALA A 4 4.73 2.28 8.30
C ALA A 4 5.92 2.16 7.34
N VAL A 5 6.16 3.15 6.51
CA VAL A 5 7.30 3.18 5.58
C VAL A 5 8.62 3.21 6.36
N ILE A 6 8.73 4.04 7.39
CA ILE A 6 9.92 4.13 8.24
C ILE A 6 10.16 2.79 8.95
N TRP A 7 9.11 2.18 9.47
CA TRP A 7 9.19 0.91 10.18
C TRP A 7 9.69 -0.22 9.27
N VAL A 8 9.11 -0.35 8.09
CA VAL A 8 9.54 -1.35 7.10
C VAL A 8 10.95 -1.07 6.59
N ALA A 9 11.32 0.18 6.38
CA ALA A 9 12.68 0.56 6.00
C ALA A 9 13.70 0.20 7.09
N SER A 10 13.33 0.37 8.37
CA SER A 10 14.17 -0.02 9.51
C SER A 10 14.37 -1.54 9.57
N LEU A 11 13.32 -2.32 9.33
CA LEU A 11 13.38 -3.78 9.27
C LEU A 11 14.21 -4.26 8.08
N GLY A 12 14.11 -3.59 6.95
CA GLY A 12 14.88 -3.92 5.74
C GLY A 12 16.39 -3.70 5.90
N ARG A 13 16.81 -2.86 6.84
CA ARG A 13 18.22 -2.64 7.18
C ARG A 13 18.81 -3.71 8.07
N SER A 14 17.98 -4.51 8.68
CA SER A 14 18.43 -5.64 9.50
C SER A 14 19.10 -6.69 8.60
N ARG A 15 20.40 -6.90 8.79
CA ARG A 15 21.21 -7.85 8.00
C ARG A 15 20.82 -9.31 8.18
N THR A 16 19.92 -9.58 9.13
CA THR A 16 19.47 -10.93 9.48
C THR A 16 18.26 -11.41 8.71
N SER A 17 17.64 -10.52 7.88
CA SER A 17 16.46 -10.87 7.07
C SER A 17 16.89 -11.62 5.81
N PRO A 18 16.29 -12.79 5.50
CA PRO A 18 16.55 -13.49 4.25
C PRO A 18 16.14 -12.62 3.06
N ILE A 19 16.80 -12.81 1.91
CA ILE A 19 16.56 -12.04 0.67
C ILE A 19 15.09 -12.09 0.26
N SER A 20 14.43 -13.24 0.44
CA SER A 20 13.01 -13.40 0.14
C SER A 20 12.12 -12.50 1.01
N ALA A 21 12.40 -12.40 2.30
CA ALA A 21 11.66 -11.51 3.21
C ALA A 21 11.84 -10.04 2.82
N ARG A 22 13.06 -9.65 2.45
CA ARG A 22 13.34 -8.29 1.97
C ARG A 22 12.53 -7.96 0.72
N ARG A 23 12.38 -8.90 -0.22
CA ARG A 23 11.55 -8.70 -1.42
C ARG A 23 10.09 -8.44 -1.06
N TRP A 24 9.52 -9.18 -0.12
CA TRP A 24 8.15 -8.98 0.33
C TRP A 24 7.96 -7.63 1.00
N ALA A 25 8.90 -7.19 1.82
CA ALA A 25 8.87 -5.88 2.45
C ALA A 25 8.91 -4.76 1.41
N LEU A 26 9.80 -4.87 0.42
CA LEU A 26 9.92 -3.89 -0.67
C LEU A 26 8.65 -3.84 -1.52
N ALA A 27 8.06 -5.00 -1.83
CA ALA A 27 6.79 -5.07 -2.57
C ALA A 27 5.66 -4.38 -1.79
N GLY A 28 5.57 -4.60 -0.49
CA GLY A 28 4.59 -3.96 0.37
C GLY A 28 4.74 -2.44 0.39
N VAL A 29 5.96 -1.94 0.53
CA VAL A 29 6.25 -0.50 0.49
C VAL A 29 5.93 0.09 -0.88
N ALA A 30 6.31 -0.59 -1.96
CA ALA A 30 6.01 -0.13 -3.32
C ALA A 30 4.51 0.01 -3.55
N CYS A 31 3.71 -0.95 -3.09
CA CYS A 31 2.25 -0.87 -3.17
C CYS A 31 1.68 0.32 -2.39
N LEU A 32 2.20 0.59 -1.19
CA LEU A 32 1.76 1.73 -0.37
C LEU A 32 2.11 3.06 -1.04
N VAL A 33 3.31 3.19 -1.58
CA VAL A 33 3.75 4.40 -2.29
C VAL A 33 2.89 4.63 -3.52
N LEU A 34 2.61 3.58 -4.30
CA LEU A 34 1.75 3.67 -5.47
C LEU A 34 0.32 4.07 -5.09
N ALA A 35 -0.24 3.45 -4.04
CA ALA A 35 -1.58 3.80 -3.56
C ALA A 35 -1.66 5.27 -3.14
N HIS A 36 -0.60 5.79 -2.51
CA HIS A 36 -0.53 7.18 -2.09
C HIS A 36 -0.42 8.12 -3.29
N ALA A 37 0.40 7.77 -4.28
CA ALA A 37 0.50 8.53 -5.52
C ALA A 37 -0.84 8.60 -6.26
N LEU A 38 -1.57 7.49 -6.33
CA LEU A 38 -2.90 7.45 -6.94
C LEU A 38 -3.88 8.38 -6.22
N PHE A 39 -3.80 8.48 -4.90
CA PHE A 39 -4.64 9.43 -4.16
C PHE A 39 -4.38 10.86 -4.62
N TRP A 40 -3.13 11.30 -4.59
CA TRP A 40 -2.80 12.68 -4.92
C TRP A 40 -3.02 13.03 -6.39
N LEU A 41 -2.81 12.07 -7.30
CA LEU A 41 -2.92 12.31 -8.73
C LEU A 41 -4.34 12.17 -9.27
N LEU A 42 -5.14 11.25 -8.73
CA LEU A 42 -6.44 10.89 -9.29
C LEU A 42 -7.62 11.11 -8.34
N VAL A 43 -7.44 10.93 -7.05
CA VAL A 43 -8.54 11.06 -6.07
C VAL A 43 -8.70 12.50 -5.60
N ASP A 44 -7.62 13.12 -5.18
CA ASP A 44 -7.66 14.47 -4.61
C ASP A 44 -8.21 15.52 -5.59
N PRO A 45 -7.85 15.54 -6.89
CA PRO A 45 -8.46 16.45 -7.84
C PRO A 45 -9.98 16.28 -7.96
N VAL A 46 -10.47 15.04 -7.88
CA VAL A 46 -11.92 14.75 -7.91
C VAL A 46 -12.58 15.23 -6.62
N ASN A 47 -11.95 14.99 -5.46
CA ASN A 47 -12.45 15.49 -4.18
C ASN A 47 -12.56 17.01 -4.16
N GLN A 48 -11.59 17.70 -4.72
CA GLN A 48 -11.63 19.18 -4.84
C GLN A 48 -12.75 19.62 -5.75
N ALA A 49 -13.00 18.93 -6.86
CA ALA A 49 -14.12 19.20 -7.74
C ALA A 49 -15.45 19.00 -7.02
N PHE A 50 -15.60 17.91 -6.26
CA PHE A 50 -16.82 17.63 -5.49
C PHE A 50 -17.09 18.69 -4.42
N ALA A 51 -16.07 19.23 -3.79
CA ALA A 51 -16.22 20.26 -2.76
C ALA A 51 -16.86 21.55 -3.31
N GLY A 52 -16.67 21.82 -4.61
CA GLY A 52 -17.29 22.97 -5.28
C GLY A 52 -18.69 22.72 -5.83
N TRP A 53 -19.20 21.48 -5.72
CA TRP A 53 -20.51 21.15 -6.26
C TRP A 53 -21.64 21.62 -5.35
N THR A 54 -22.70 22.19 -5.98
CA THR A 54 -23.96 22.47 -5.31
C THR A 54 -25.07 21.72 -6.05
N PRO A 55 -26.25 21.48 -5.43
CA PRO A 55 -27.37 20.82 -6.10
C PRO A 55 -27.80 21.52 -7.41
N ALA A 56 -27.56 22.82 -7.50
CA ALA A 56 -27.92 23.64 -8.68
C ALA A 56 -26.77 23.70 -9.72
N ALA A 57 -25.55 23.27 -9.39
CA ALA A 57 -24.36 23.47 -10.21
C ALA A 57 -23.47 22.22 -10.27
N VAL A 58 -24.09 21.06 -10.53
CA VAL A 58 -23.36 19.82 -10.79
C VAL A 58 -22.79 19.86 -12.20
N PRO A 59 -21.44 19.62 -12.37
CA PRO A 59 -20.84 19.62 -13.70
C PRO A 59 -21.46 18.58 -14.64
N ALA A 60 -21.45 18.84 -15.94
CA ALA A 60 -21.99 17.91 -16.94
C ALA A 60 -21.21 16.58 -16.98
N ASP A 61 -19.93 16.58 -16.56
CA ASP A 61 -19.05 15.42 -16.53
C ASP A 61 -19.00 14.71 -15.15
N TRP A 62 -20.00 14.93 -14.30
CA TRP A 62 -20.06 14.37 -12.96
C TRP A 62 -19.93 12.83 -12.93
N ALA A 63 -20.53 12.16 -13.93
CA ALA A 63 -20.48 10.71 -14.01
C ALA A 63 -19.06 10.20 -14.25
N ARG A 64 -18.30 10.87 -15.11
CA ARG A 64 -16.91 10.56 -15.39
C ARG A 64 -16.03 10.76 -14.14
N LEU A 65 -16.26 11.85 -13.42
CA LEU A 65 -15.52 12.14 -12.18
C LEU A 65 -15.84 11.11 -11.09
N ARG A 66 -17.11 10.74 -10.96
CA ARG A 66 -17.52 9.69 -10.02
C ARG A 66 -16.88 8.34 -10.37
N ASP A 67 -16.90 7.96 -11.64
CA ASP A 67 -16.30 6.70 -12.09
C ASP A 67 -14.78 6.68 -11.84
N GLN A 68 -14.10 7.78 -12.11
CA GLN A 68 -12.67 7.92 -11.78
C GLN A 68 -12.42 7.75 -10.28
N TRP A 69 -13.25 8.38 -9.46
CA TRP A 69 -13.15 8.30 -8.00
C TRP A 69 -13.37 6.86 -7.49
N GLU A 70 -14.46 6.22 -7.94
CA GLU A 70 -14.79 4.85 -7.55
C GLU A 70 -13.73 3.85 -8.01
N PHE A 71 -13.32 3.93 -9.27
CA PHE A 71 -12.30 3.05 -9.83
C PHE A 71 -10.95 3.21 -9.11
N THR A 72 -10.54 4.44 -8.84
CA THR A 72 -9.27 4.70 -8.15
C THR A 72 -9.32 4.21 -6.71
N HIS A 73 -10.44 4.35 -6.03
CA HIS A 73 -10.63 3.80 -4.69
C HIS A 73 -10.54 2.28 -4.69
N ALA A 74 -11.15 1.60 -5.65
CA ALA A 74 -11.06 0.15 -5.80
C ALA A 74 -9.62 -0.29 -6.07
N ALA A 75 -8.90 0.41 -6.94
CA ALA A 75 -7.49 0.13 -7.23
C ALA A 75 -6.61 0.33 -5.98
N ARG A 76 -6.84 1.39 -5.22
CA ARG A 76 -6.12 1.64 -3.95
C ARG A 76 -6.41 0.57 -2.92
N ALA A 77 -7.67 0.15 -2.79
CA ALA A 77 -8.05 -0.94 -1.89
C ALA A 77 -7.32 -2.24 -2.25
N GLY A 78 -7.23 -2.55 -3.55
CA GLY A 78 -6.45 -3.69 -4.04
C GLY A 78 -4.97 -3.58 -3.69
N LEU A 79 -4.37 -2.41 -3.86
CA LEU A 79 -2.97 -2.16 -3.51
C LEU A 79 -2.72 -2.28 -2.00
N PHE A 80 -3.63 -1.78 -1.16
CA PHE A 80 -3.53 -1.95 0.28
C PHE A 80 -3.64 -3.42 0.70
N LEU A 81 -4.53 -4.17 0.07
CA LEU A 81 -4.65 -5.61 0.32
C LEU A 81 -3.38 -6.35 -0.07
N LEU A 82 -2.81 -6.06 -1.25
CA LEU A 82 -1.53 -6.64 -1.68
C LEU A 82 -0.39 -6.26 -0.74
N SER A 83 -0.34 -5.01 -0.29
CA SER A 83 0.65 -4.56 0.69
C SER A 83 0.51 -5.32 2.01
N PHE A 84 -0.70 -5.48 2.51
CA PHE A 84 -0.98 -6.24 3.72
C PHE A 84 -0.51 -7.69 3.58
N CYS A 85 -0.86 -8.36 2.48
CA CYS A 85 -0.43 -9.73 2.22
C CYS A 85 1.10 -9.85 2.13
N ALA A 86 1.76 -8.88 1.48
CA ALA A 86 3.22 -8.86 1.37
C ALA A 86 3.89 -8.70 2.73
N LEU A 87 3.35 -7.83 3.60
CA LEU A 87 3.88 -7.62 4.94
C LEU A 87 3.66 -8.85 5.84
N VAL A 88 2.50 -9.52 5.70
CA VAL A 88 2.25 -10.79 6.39
C VAL A 88 3.23 -11.86 5.93
N ALA A 89 3.46 -11.98 4.63
CA ALA A 89 4.44 -12.93 4.08
C ALA A 89 5.85 -12.63 4.59
N PHE A 90 6.22 -11.34 4.72
CA PHE A 90 7.49 -10.92 5.30
C PHE A 90 7.64 -11.41 6.75
N VAL A 91 6.61 -11.20 7.57
CA VAL A 91 6.62 -11.60 8.99
C VAL A 91 6.70 -13.13 9.13
N LEU A 92 5.91 -13.86 8.34
CA LEU A 92 5.92 -15.32 8.37
C LEU A 92 7.24 -15.90 7.87
N GLY A 93 7.82 -15.31 6.82
CA GLY A 93 9.14 -15.71 6.31
C GLY A 93 10.25 -15.50 7.34
N GLY A 94 10.21 -14.39 8.07
CA GLY A 94 11.15 -14.12 9.17
C GLY A 94 11.04 -15.15 10.29
N ARG A 95 9.84 -15.54 10.69
CA ARG A 95 9.60 -16.57 11.70
C ARG A 95 10.09 -17.95 11.27
N ALA A 96 9.84 -18.33 10.02
CA ALA A 96 10.31 -19.60 9.47
C ALA A 96 11.84 -19.68 9.47
N GLY A 97 12.52 -18.58 9.14
CA GLY A 97 13.98 -18.49 9.17
C GLY A 97 14.56 -18.66 10.58
N VAL A 98 13.90 -18.13 11.60
CA VAL A 98 14.31 -18.28 13.01
C VAL A 98 14.08 -19.71 13.49
N ALA A 99 12.93 -20.32 13.17
CA ALA A 99 12.62 -21.70 13.53
C ALA A 99 13.61 -22.70 12.91
N GLY A 100 13.94 -22.52 11.63
CA GLY A 100 14.92 -23.38 10.95
C GLY A 100 16.34 -23.31 11.53
N ARG A 101 16.74 -22.18 12.11
CA ARG A 101 18.03 -22.06 12.80
C ARG A 101 18.06 -22.76 14.16
N GLY A 102 16.93 -22.85 14.82
CA GLY A 102 16.81 -23.55 16.11
C GLY A 102 16.98 -25.06 15.99
N GLU A 103 16.57 -25.65 14.87
CA GLU A 103 16.68 -27.07 14.62
C GLU A 103 18.08 -27.55 14.27
N THR A 104 18.92 -26.67 13.72
CA THR A 104 20.30 -27.03 13.33
C THR A 104 21.32 -26.97 14.46
N THR A 105 20.97 -26.46 15.62
CA THR A 105 21.84 -26.33 16.79
C THR A 105 21.57 -27.38 17.88
N GLY A 106 20.64 -28.27 17.62
CA GLY A 106 20.35 -29.44 18.48
C GLY A 106 21.06 -30.65 17.96
#